data_a5ac5fbcd9e8736e5a642f7a37b8f309
#
_entry.id   a5ac5fbcd9e8736e5a642f7a37b8f309
#
_cell.length_a   1.000
_cell.length_b   1.000
_cell.length_c   1.000
_cell.angle_alpha   90.00
_cell.angle_beta   90.00
_cell.angle_gamma   90.00
#
_symmetry.space_group_name_H-M   'P 1'
#
loop_
_entity.id
_entity.type
_entity.pdbx_description
1 polymer ?
#
loop_
_entity_poly.entity_id
_entity_poly.type
_entity_poly.pdbx_seq_one_letter_code
_entity_poly.pdbx_strand_id
1 'polypeptide(L)'
;MRIDLHVHTAYSADSKIGIRQLLKWSSNQTKLDGIAITDHDSIEGYRKLKKSGINNDDFLVIPSIEISYPQGHILILDITEEPSKLLMTTEEIIDFAKEQGGLIIIAHPYRFNGLRDIAENFPGDAIEILNPTASNEENRSAKLLAQSRNLPGIAGSDAHRIEDIGRVSNNIQASNEVEDITKAIKEGKVEINSGSFE
;
A
#
# COMPACT_ATOMS: atom_id res chain seq x y z
N MET A 1 11.67 -8.28 -6.40
CA MET A 1 11.27 -8.47 -4.99
C MET A 1 9.78 -8.77 -4.91
N ARG A 2 9.36 -9.60 -3.98
CA ARG A 2 7.95 -9.92 -3.72
C ARG A 2 7.44 -9.14 -2.52
N ILE A 3 6.54 -8.18 -2.73
CA ILE A 3 6.12 -7.21 -1.71
C ILE A 3 4.59 -7.13 -1.63
N ASP A 4 4.06 -7.10 -0.42
CA ASP A 4 2.68 -6.71 -0.14
C ASP A 4 2.63 -5.20 0.15
N LEU A 5 1.87 -4.46 -0.67
CA LEU A 5 1.89 -3.00 -0.67
C LEU A 5 0.78 -2.35 0.18
N HIS A 6 -0.02 -3.15 0.92
CA HIS A 6 -1.13 -2.63 1.71
C HIS A 6 -1.34 -3.46 2.99
N VAL A 7 -0.71 -3.03 4.10
CA VAL A 7 -0.77 -3.76 5.38
C VAL A 7 -0.97 -2.78 6.54
N HIS A 8 -1.96 -3.06 7.40
CA HIS A 8 -2.25 -2.27 8.59
C HIS A 8 -1.69 -2.91 9.86
N THR A 9 -1.27 -2.08 10.81
CA THR A 9 -0.88 -2.50 12.16
C THR A 9 -1.89 -2.01 13.20
N ALA A 10 -1.68 -2.33 14.47
CA ALA A 10 -2.50 -1.86 15.59
C ALA A 10 -2.42 -0.32 15.82
N TYR A 11 -1.73 0.41 14.94
CA TYR A 11 -1.77 1.87 14.86
C TYR A 11 -2.90 2.38 13.94
N SER A 12 -3.53 1.50 13.17
CA SER A 12 -4.88 1.69 12.61
C SER A 12 -5.91 1.19 13.61
N ALA A 13 -6.98 1.95 13.83
CA ALA A 13 -8.01 1.62 14.83
C ALA A 13 -8.75 0.30 14.56
N ASP A 14 -8.77 -0.15 13.32
CA ASP A 14 -9.45 -1.34 12.82
C ASP A 14 -8.54 -2.57 12.65
N SER A 15 -7.22 -2.43 12.79
CA SER A 15 -6.29 -3.55 12.68
C SER A 15 -5.90 -4.13 14.05
N LYS A 16 -5.65 -5.46 14.06
CA LYS A 16 -5.22 -6.22 15.23
C LYS A 16 -3.76 -6.70 15.15
N ILE A 17 -3.01 -6.29 14.14
CA ILE A 17 -1.64 -6.73 13.92
C ILE A 17 -0.69 -5.95 14.83
N GLY A 18 -0.35 -6.57 15.98
CA GLY A 18 0.63 -5.98 16.91
C GLY A 18 2.06 -6.03 16.37
N ILE A 19 2.87 -5.02 16.70
CA ILE A 19 4.28 -4.91 16.25
C ILE A 19 5.09 -6.18 16.58
N ARG A 20 4.97 -6.72 17.79
CA ARG A 20 5.68 -7.94 18.19
C ARG A 20 5.23 -9.17 17.39
N GLN A 21 3.95 -9.24 17.04
CA GLN A 21 3.40 -10.30 16.22
C GLN A 21 3.95 -10.23 14.81
N LEU A 22 4.01 -9.03 14.24
CA LEU A 22 4.54 -8.79 12.90
C LEU A 22 6.04 -9.10 12.83
N LEU A 23 6.83 -8.73 13.84
CA LEU A 23 8.24 -9.09 13.96
C LEU A 23 8.44 -10.62 13.94
N LYS A 24 7.66 -11.35 14.74
CA LYS A 24 7.72 -12.81 14.78
C LYS A 24 7.29 -13.44 13.45
N TRP A 25 6.28 -12.87 12.79
CA TRP A 25 5.80 -13.34 11.50
C TRP A 25 6.86 -13.16 10.40
N SER A 26 7.50 -11.97 10.31
CA SER A 26 8.52 -11.69 9.31
C SER A 26 9.77 -12.57 9.47
N SER A 27 10.16 -12.93 10.69
CA SER A 27 11.32 -13.81 10.97
C SER A 27 11.03 -15.30 10.75
N ASN A 28 9.77 -15.72 10.61
CA ASN A 28 9.36 -17.13 10.48
C ASN A 28 9.16 -17.56 9.02
N GLN A 29 10.01 -17.08 8.08
CA GLN A 29 10.02 -17.51 6.68
C GLN A 29 8.74 -17.16 5.91
N THR A 30 8.39 -15.90 5.88
CA THR A 30 7.43 -15.43 4.89
C THR A 30 7.98 -15.63 3.47
N LYS A 31 7.09 -15.81 2.49
CA LYS A 31 7.46 -15.81 1.06
C LYS A 31 7.61 -14.40 0.50
N LEU A 32 7.46 -13.37 1.34
CA LEU A 32 7.63 -11.98 0.97
C LEU A 32 9.04 -11.51 1.29
N ASP A 33 9.55 -10.64 0.44
CA ASP A 33 10.81 -9.91 0.66
C ASP A 33 10.56 -8.62 1.45
N GLY A 34 9.29 -8.16 1.53
CA GLY A 34 8.93 -6.94 2.27
C GLY A 34 7.43 -6.65 2.28
N ILE A 35 7.09 -5.61 3.05
CA ILE A 35 5.73 -5.08 3.16
C ILE A 35 5.77 -3.55 3.19
N ALA A 36 4.69 -2.91 2.73
CA ALA A 36 4.41 -1.50 3.02
C ALA A 36 3.47 -1.40 4.23
N ILE A 37 3.84 -0.62 5.24
CA ILE A 37 2.97 -0.31 6.37
C ILE A 37 2.17 0.93 6.03
N THR A 38 0.86 0.75 5.91
CA THR A 38 -0.09 1.74 5.40
C THR A 38 -1.17 2.04 6.43
N ASP A 39 -0.78 2.26 7.68
CA ASP A 39 -1.74 2.62 8.74
C ASP A 39 -2.53 3.88 8.38
N HIS A 40 -3.80 3.93 8.80
CA HIS A 40 -4.67 5.07 8.56
C HIS A 40 -4.12 6.35 9.23
N ASP A 41 -3.86 7.35 8.39
CA ASP A 41 -3.44 8.70 8.76
C ASP A 41 -2.22 8.77 9.70
N SER A 42 -1.41 7.67 9.77
CA SER A 42 -0.25 7.58 10.67
C SER A 42 0.88 6.71 10.09
N ILE A 43 2.12 7.07 10.38
CA ILE A 43 3.31 6.25 10.10
C ILE A 43 3.94 5.66 11.38
N GLU A 44 3.24 5.75 12.52
CA GLU A 44 3.78 5.26 13.80
C GLU A 44 4.02 3.76 13.81
N GLY A 45 3.19 2.96 13.13
CA GLY A 45 3.41 1.52 12.96
C GLY A 45 4.76 1.23 12.32
N TYR A 46 5.07 1.89 11.21
CA TYR A 46 6.38 1.84 10.56
C TYR A 46 7.51 2.27 11.50
N ARG A 47 7.38 3.43 12.16
CA ARG A 47 8.40 3.96 13.10
C ARG A 47 8.70 2.98 14.23
N LYS A 48 7.70 2.30 14.76
CA LYS A 48 7.87 1.27 15.81
C LYS A 48 8.55 0.02 15.29
N LEU A 49 8.19 -0.44 14.10
CA LEU A 49 8.85 -1.58 13.46
C LEU A 49 10.33 -1.29 13.20
N LYS A 50 10.65 -0.13 12.62
CA LYS A 50 12.02 0.29 12.37
C LYS A 50 12.87 0.34 13.65
N LYS A 51 12.31 0.92 14.73
CA LYS A 51 12.97 0.96 16.05
C LYS A 51 13.17 -0.44 16.67
N SER A 52 12.38 -1.42 16.27
CA SER A 52 12.46 -2.81 16.75
C SER A 52 13.46 -3.66 15.97
N GLY A 53 14.16 -3.09 14.98
CA GLY A 53 15.22 -3.75 14.22
C GLY A 53 14.74 -4.71 13.12
N ILE A 54 13.50 -4.57 12.64
CA ILE A 54 12.97 -5.41 11.56
C ILE A 54 13.63 -5.12 10.19
N ASN A 55 14.12 -3.92 9.98
CA ASN A 55 14.89 -3.56 8.78
C ASN A 55 16.29 -4.16 8.90
N ASN A 56 16.39 -5.46 8.66
CA ASN A 56 17.62 -6.13 8.32
C ASN A 56 17.65 -6.34 6.80
N ASP A 57 18.79 -6.73 6.26
CA ASP A 57 18.97 -6.97 4.82
C ASP A 57 18.03 -8.05 4.25
N ASP A 58 17.33 -8.79 5.11
CA ASP A 58 16.51 -9.94 4.77
C ASP A 58 15.01 -9.60 4.61
N PHE A 59 14.53 -8.46 5.11
CA PHE A 59 13.09 -8.11 5.03
C PHE A 59 12.87 -6.59 5.01
N LEU A 60 12.34 -6.09 3.90
CA LEU A 60 12.10 -4.68 3.70
C LEU A 60 10.76 -4.23 4.32
N VAL A 61 10.78 -3.09 5.01
CA VAL A 61 9.56 -2.38 5.42
C VAL A 61 9.53 -1.00 4.78
N ILE A 62 8.56 -0.79 3.88
CA ILE A 62 8.38 0.47 3.16
C ILE A 62 7.59 1.43 4.05
N PRO A 63 8.13 2.65 4.31
CA PRO A 63 7.39 3.68 5.03
C PRO A 63 6.24 4.20 4.18
N SER A 64 5.02 4.09 4.69
CA SER A 64 3.82 4.41 3.92
C SER A 64 2.68 4.85 4.83
N ILE A 65 1.62 5.36 4.24
CA ILE A 65 0.39 5.76 4.93
C ILE A 65 -0.83 5.48 4.04
N GLU A 66 -1.97 5.16 4.65
CA GLU A 66 -3.26 5.25 3.97
C GLU A 66 -4.00 6.50 4.46
N ILE A 67 -4.18 7.46 3.57
CA ILE A 67 -4.93 8.69 3.86
C ILE A 67 -6.43 8.38 3.82
N SER A 68 -7.12 8.66 4.93
CA SER A 68 -8.58 8.58 5.07
C SER A 68 -9.23 9.84 4.51
N TYR A 69 -9.25 9.96 3.18
CA TYR A 69 -9.81 11.10 2.47
C TYR A 69 -11.36 11.00 2.47
N PRO A 70 -12.10 12.13 2.56
CA PRO A 70 -13.57 12.08 2.64
C PRO A 70 -14.26 11.38 1.48
N GLN A 71 -13.63 11.33 0.30
CA GLN A 71 -14.16 10.65 -0.87
C GLN A 71 -13.59 9.24 -1.09
N GLY A 72 -12.67 8.77 -0.26
CA GLY A 72 -12.08 7.43 -0.37
C GLY A 72 -10.68 7.34 0.21
N HIS A 73 -9.99 6.26 -0.08
CA HIS A 73 -8.67 5.99 0.49
C HIS A 73 -7.56 6.13 -0.57
N ILE A 74 -6.41 6.65 -0.14
CA ILE A 74 -5.22 6.84 -0.95
C ILE A 74 -4.00 6.32 -0.21
N LEU A 75 -3.22 5.43 -0.83
CA LEU A 75 -1.92 5.06 -0.28
C LEU A 75 -0.86 6.05 -0.78
N ILE A 76 0.05 6.42 0.12
CA ILE A 76 1.26 7.14 -0.25
C ILE A 76 2.44 6.33 0.28
N LEU A 77 3.25 5.80 -0.64
CA LEU A 77 4.44 5.03 -0.30
C LEU A 77 5.69 5.92 -0.29
N ASP A 78 6.72 5.49 0.44
CA ASP A 78 8.00 6.18 0.55
C ASP A 78 7.87 7.58 1.18
N ILE A 79 7.30 7.61 2.38
CA ILE A 79 7.18 8.84 3.16
C ILE A 79 7.85 8.68 4.52
N THR A 80 8.45 9.74 5.06
CA THR A 80 9.15 9.73 6.35
C THR A 80 8.45 10.52 7.44
N GLU A 81 7.54 11.40 7.06
CA GLU A 81 6.74 12.22 7.97
C GLU A 81 5.26 11.98 7.73
N GLU A 82 4.47 12.10 8.78
CA GLU A 82 3.02 12.11 8.66
C GLU A 82 2.48 13.54 8.47
N PRO A 83 1.30 13.70 7.86
CA PRO A 83 0.71 15.03 7.69
C PRO A 83 0.50 15.71 9.05
N SER A 84 0.77 17.01 9.12
CA SER A 84 0.56 17.81 10.35
C SER A 84 -0.92 17.96 10.75
N LYS A 85 -1.82 17.62 9.85
CA LYS A 85 -3.29 17.61 10.01
C LYS A 85 -3.91 16.57 9.08
N LEU A 86 -5.17 16.21 9.33
CA LEU A 86 -5.91 15.36 8.37
C LEU A 86 -6.00 16.06 7.01
N LEU A 87 -5.71 15.32 5.94
CA LEU A 87 -5.80 15.81 4.57
C LEU A 87 -7.24 15.66 4.06
N MET A 88 -7.87 16.74 3.69
CA MET A 88 -9.29 16.82 3.37
C MET A 88 -9.58 17.15 1.92
N THR A 89 -8.55 17.54 1.15
CA THR A 89 -8.69 17.89 -0.27
C THR A 89 -7.68 17.14 -1.13
N THR A 90 -7.99 16.99 -2.41
CA THR A 90 -7.08 16.38 -3.39
C THR A 90 -5.75 17.13 -3.47
N GLU A 91 -5.81 18.45 -3.44
CA GLU A 91 -4.63 19.34 -3.51
C GLU A 91 -3.72 19.10 -2.30
N GLU A 92 -4.27 19.03 -1.08
CA GLU A 92 -3.49 18.75 0.14
C GLU A 92 -2.78 17.40 0.07
N ILE A 93 -3.44 16.36 -0.46
CA ILE A 93 -2.85 15.01 -0.63
C ILE A 93 -1.70 15.05 -1.63
N ILE A 94 -1.90 15.72 -2.77
CA ILE A 94 -0.89 15.83 -3.83
C ILE A 94 0.32 16.62 -3.33
N ASP A 95 0.09 17.75 -2.67
CA ASP A 95 1.17 18.60 -2.16
C ASP A 95 1.98 17.86 -1.10
N PHE A 96 1.32 17.19 -0.16
CA PHE A 96 1.97 16.36 0.83
C PHE A 96 2.83 15.25 0.19
N ALA A 97 2.26 14.49 -0.76
CA ALA A 97 3.01 13.43 -1.44
C ALA A 97 4.23 13.97 -2.19
N LYS A 98 4.09 15.11 -2.88
CA LYS A 98 5.21 15.78 -3.58
C LYS A 98 6.30 16.25 -2.64
N GLU A 99 5.94 16.85 -1.51
CA GLU A 99 6.89 17.31 -0.48
C GLU A 99 7.72 16.15 0.08
N GLN A 100 7.13 14.96 0.20
CA GLN A 100 7.80 13.76 0.67
C GLN A 100 8.54 12.99 -0.45
N GLY A 101 8.26 13.28 -1.72
CA GLY A 101 8.73 12.44 -2.85
C GLY A 101 7.96 11.13 -3.00
N GLY A 102 6.81 11.01 -2.33
CA GLY A 102 6.03 9.79 -2.23
C GLY A 102 5.32 9.37 -3.51
N LEU A 103 5.03 8.08 -3.62
CA LEU A 103 4.25 7.46 -4.69
C LEU A 103 2.78 7.40 -4.31
N ILE A 104 1.89 8.00 -5.11
CA ILE A 104 0.45 8.00 -4.87
C ILE A 104 -0.21 6.79 -5.54
N ILE A 105 -0.91 5.96 -4.76
CA ILE A 105 -1.70 4.82 -5.26
C ILE A 105 -3.16 5.03 -4.89
N ILE A 106 -4.05 4.91 -5.88
CA ILE A 106 -5.49 4.90 -5.65
C ILE A 106 -5.87 3.54 -5.07
N ALA A 107 -6.20 3.50 -3.77
CA ALA A 107 -6.53 2.28 -3.05
C ALA A 107 -7.93 1.77 -3.43
N HIS A 108 -8.08 0.46 -3.66
CA HIS A 108 -9.37 -0.25 -3.89
C HIS A 108 -10.50 0.66 -4.42
N PRO A 109 -10.36 1.28 -5.63
CA PRO A 109 -11.14 2.45 -6.05
C PRO A 109 -12.65 2.27 -6.05
N TYR A 110 -13.14 1.05 -6.20
CA TYR A 110 -14.58 0.77 -6.30
C TYR A 110 -15.21 0.16 -5.05
N ARG A 111 -14.44 -0.08 -3.98
CA ARG A 111 -15.02 -0.45 -2.68
C ARG A 111 -15.90 0.68 -2.11
N PHE A 112 -16.69 0.37 -1.07
CA PHE A 112 -17.54 1.37 -0.42
C PHE A 112 -16.77 2.59 0.12
N ASN A 113 -15.51 2.40 0.50
CA ASN A 113 -14.55 3.42 0.95
C ASN A 113 -13.51 3.79 -0.12
N GLY A 114 -13.74 3.43 -1.39
CA GLY A 114 -12.92 3.83 -2.53
C GLY A 114 -13.40 5.13 -3.17
N LEU A 115 -12.55 5.72 -4.01
CA LEU A 115 -12.83 7.00 -4.71
C LEU A 115 -13.97 6.93 -5.73
N ARG A 116 -14.34 5.74 -6.22
CA ARG A 116 -15.41 5.54 -7.22
C ARG A 116 -15.22 6.41 -8.48
N ASP A 117 -16.22 7.20 -8.83
CA ASP A 117 -16.19 8.06 -10.03
C ASP A 117 -15.07 9.10 -10.00
N ILE A 118 -14.64 9.51 -8.79
CA ILE A 118 -13.52 10.46 -8.63
C ILE A 118 -12.20 9.81 -9.06
N ALA A 119 -12.06 8.48 -8.92
CA ALA A 119 -10.86 7.76 -9.32
C ALA A 119 -10.48 7.94 -10.80
N GLU A 120 -11.46 8.26 -11.66
CA GLU A 120 -11.22 8.50 -13.08
C GLU A 120 -10.26 9.67 -13.33
N ASN A 121 -10.32 10.70 -12.48
CA ASN A 121 -9.56 11.94 -12.64
C ASN A 121 -8.61 12.25 -11.47
N PHE A 122 -8.63 11.43 -10.42
CA PHE A 122 -7.74 11.64 -9.27
C PHE A 122 -6.27 11.43 -9.67
N PRO A 123 -5.38 12.40 -9.39
CA PRO A 123 -3.95 12.26 -9.71
C PRO A 123 -3.30 11.14 -8.89
N GLY A 124 -2.92 10.07 -9.57
CA GLY A 124 -2.24 8.92 -8.98
C GLY A 124 -1.16 8.37 -9.91
N ASP A 125 -0.15 7.76 -9.35
CA ASP A 125 0.95 7.11 -10.07
C ASP A 125 0.63 5.64 -10.40
N ALA A 126 -0.24 5.00 -9.60
CA ALA A 126 -0.69 3.61 -9.77
C ALA A 126 -2.10 3.40 -9.21
N ILE A 127 -2.70 2.26 -9.51
CA ILE A 127 -4.04 1.87 -9.02
C ILE A 127 -3.96 0.47 -8.41
N GLU A 128 -4.55 0.29 -7.23
CA GLU A 128 -4.75 -1.03 -6.63
C GLU A 128 -5.89 -1.76 -7.37
N ILE A 129 -5.50 -2.72 -8.21
CA ILE A 129 -6.43 -3.47 -9.08
C ILE A 129 -6.79 -4.85 -8.55
N LEU A 130 -6.09 -5.29 -7.50
CA LEU A 130 -6.37 -6.54 -6.80
C LEU A 130 -6.24 -6.32 -5.28
N ASN A 131 -7.39 -6.37 -4.61
CA ASN A 131 -7.52 -6.30 -3.16
C ASN A 131 -8.47 -7.43 -2.72
N PRO A 132 -8.03 -8.38 -1.85
CA PRO A 132 -8.84 -9.52 -1.41
C PRO A 132 -10.09 -9.13 -0.59
N THR A 133 -10.16 -7.91 -0.08
CA THR A 133 -11.33 -7.41 0.66
C THR A 133 -12.39 -6.78 -0.24
N ALA A 134 -12.05 -6.54 -1.51
CA ALA A 134 -12.96 -6.11 -2.57
C ALA A 134 -13.59 -7.32 -3.28
N SER A 135 -14.77 -7.14 -3.85
CA SER A 135 -15.40 -8.15 -4.71
C SER A 135 -14.66 -8.32 -6.05
N ASN A 136 -14.88 -9.46 -6.71
CA ASN A 136 -14.30 -9.70 -8.03
C ASN A 136 -14.74 -8.64 -9.07
N GLU A 137 -15.96 -8.11 -8.95
CA GLU A 137 -16.46 -7.05 -9.84
C GLU A 137 -15.76 -5.71 -9.58
N GLU A 138 -15.56 -5.35 -8.32
CA GLU A 138 -14.81 -4.14 -7.93
C GLU A 138 -13.35 -4.21 -8.40
N ASN A 139 -12.67 -5.35 -8.20
CA ASN A 139 -11.32 -5.58 -8.69
C ASN A 139 -11.25 -5.53 -10.23
N ARG A 140 -12.23 -6.11 -10.92
CA ARG A 140 -12.32 -6.03 -12.38
C ARG A 140 -12.48 -4.58 -12.86
N SER A 141 -13.34 -3.82 -12.21
CA SER A 141 -13.54 -2.39 -12.53
C SER A 141 -12.27 -1.57 -12.28
N ALA A 142 -11.56 -1.83 -11.18
CA ALA A 142 -10.26 -1.21 -10.89
C ALA A 142 -9.21 -1.52 -11.98
N LYS A 143 -9.18 -2.75 -12.47
CA LYS A 143 -8.30 -3.15 -13.57
C LYS A 143 -8.62 -2.42 -14.88
N LEU A 144 -9.91 -2.27 -15.21
CA LEU A 144 -10.34 -1.51 -16.39
C LEU A 144 -9.99 -0.03 -16.25
N LEU A 145 -10.13 0.55 -15.06
CA LEU A 145 -9.73 1.92 -14.79
C LEU A 145 -8.22 2.11 -15.00
N ALA A 146 -7.39 1.23 -14.46
CA ALA A 146 -5.93 1.28 -14.66
C ALA A 146 -5.56 1.24 -16.15
N GLN A 147 -6.20 0.36 -16.91
CA GLN A 147 -6.01 0.26 -18.36
C GLN A 147 -6.43 1.53 -19.10
N SER A 148 -7.62 2.09 -18.79
CA SER A 148 -8.14 3.30 -19.45
C SER A 148 -7.28 4.54 -19.18
N ARG A 149 -6.66 4.59 -17.99
CA ARG A 149 -5.77 5.68 -17.58
C ARG A 149 -4.31 5.45 -17.95
N ASN A 150 -3.97 4.30 -18.50
CA ASN A 150 -2.58 3.88 -18.76
C ASN A 150 -1.69 3.99 -17.52
N LEU A 151 -2.24 3.61 -16.35
CA LEU A 151 -1.52 3.57 -15.08
C LEU A 151 -1.15 2.14 -14.70
N PRO A 152 -0.02 1.92 -14.02
CA PRO A 152 0.33 0.62 -13.45
C PRO A 152 -0.75 0.12 -12.48
N GLY A 153 -1.02 -1.19 -12.55
CA GLY A 153 -1.84 -1.87 -11.57
C GLY A 153 -1.00 -2.56 -10.52
N ILE A 154 -1.36 -2.45 -9.25
CA ILE A 154 -0.73 -3.18 -8.14
C ILE A 154 -1.75 -4.01 -7.36
N ALA A 155 -1.25 -4.88 -6.49
CA ALA A 155 -2.04 -5.63 -5.53
C ALA A 155 -1.68 -5.22 -4.09
N GLY A 156 -2.68 -5.20 -3.20
CA GLY A 156 -2.50 -5.02 -1.77
C GLY A 156 -3.42 -5.94 -0.99
N SER A 157 -2.92 -6.59 0.06
CA SER A 157 -3.75 -7.50 0.85
C SER A 157 -4.78 -6.77 1.71
N ASP A 158 -4.53 -5.50 2.03
CA ASP A 158 -5.35 -4.72 2.97
C ASP A 158 -5.51 -5.48 4.31
N ALA A 159 -4.37 -6.05 4.75
CA ALA A 159 -4.35 -6.97 5.88
C ALA A 159 -4.56 -6.24 7.20
N HIS A 160 -5.62 -6.64 7.92
CA HIS A 160 -5.96 -6.21 9.28
C HIS A 160 -5.75 -7.34 10.31
N ARG A 161 -5.35 -8.53 9.83
CA ARG A 161 -5.01 -9.72 10.61
C ARG A 161 -3.74 -10.35 10.04
N ILE A 162 -2.93 -10.94 10.91
CA ILE A 162 -1.62 -11.48 10.53
C ILE A 162 -1.70 -12.56 9.44
N GLU A 163 -2.75 -13.34 9.42
CA GLU A 163 -3.01 -14.39 8.45
C GLU A 163 -3.38 -13.87 7.04
N ASP A 164 -3.75 -12.59 6.93
CA ASP A 164 -4.13 -11.98 5.67
C ASP A 164 -2.92 -11.36 4.92
N ILE A 165 -1.79 -11.14 5.62
CA ILE A 165 -0.58 -10.58 5.00
C ILE A 165 -0.07 -11.51 3.90
N GLY A 166 0.12 -10.97 2.71
CA GLY A 166 0.65 -11.68 1.56
C GLY A 166 -0.35 -12.58 0.84
N ARG A 167 -1.66 -12.48 1.12
CA ARG A 167 -2.71 -13.16 0.34
C ARG A 167 -2.62 -12.79 -1.14
N VAL A 168 -2.22 -11.57 -1.41
CA VAL A 168 -1.78 -11.08 -2.71
C VAL A 168 -0.47 -10.33 -2.54
N SER A 169 0.31 -10.19 -3.61
CA SER A 169 1.60 -9.50 -3.56
C SER A 169 2.04 -9.08 -4.95
N ASN A 170 3.11 -8.31 -5.03
CA ASN A 170 3.67 -7.79 -6.26
C ASN A 170 5.10 -8.31 -6.44
N ASN A 171 5.41 -8.91 -7.58
CA ASN A 171 6.77 -9.17 -8.01
C ASN A 171 7.28 -7.91 -8.70
N ILE A 172 8.14 -7.15 -8.03
CA ILE A 172 8.68 -5.87 -8.49
C ILE A 172 10.12 -6.07 -8.95
N GLN A 173 10.44 -5.62 -10.16
CA GLN A 173 11.78 -5.70 -10.72
C GLN A 173 12.64 -4.52 -10.23
N ALA A 174 13.08 -4.58 -8.98
CA ALA A 174 13.85 -3.55 -8.30
C ALA A 174 14.91 -4.14 -7.37
N SER A 175 15.89 -3.32 -6.96
CA SER A 175 16.79 -3.62 -5.84
C SER A 175 16.04 -3.56 -4.48
N ASN A 176 16.77 -3.81 -3.38
CA ASN A 176 16.23 -3.72 -2.02
C ASN A 176 16.24 -2.26 -1.48
N GLU A 177 16.00 -1.29 -2.36
CA GLU A 177 15.93 0.14 -2.01
C GLU A 177 14.52 0.66 -2.30
N VAL A 178 13.95 1.42 -1.36
CA VAL A 178 12.56 1.91 -1.46
C VAL A 178 12.37 2.79 -2.70
N GLU A 179 13.34 3.65 -3.00
CA GLU A 179 13.33 4.52 -4.18
C GLU A 179 13.29 3.72 -5.51
N ASP A 180 14.06 2.62 -5.60
CA ASP A 180 14.04 1.75 -6.79
C ASP A 180 12.70 1.02 -6.93
N ILE A 181 12.07 0.65 -5.82
CA ILE A 181 10.75 0.00 -5.80
C ILE A 181 9.68 0.97 -6.29
N THR A 182 9.61 2.18 -5.73
CA THR A 182 8.62 3.19 -6.14
C THR A 182 8.79 3.59 -7.61
N LYS A 183 10.03 3.73 -8.06
CA LYS A 183 10.36 3.95 -9.46
C LYS A 183 9.91 2.80 -10.37
N ALA A 184 10.18 1.56 -9.99
CA ALA A 184 9.77 0.39 -10.75
C ALA A 184 8.24 0.28 -10.85
N ILE A 185 7.51 0.64 -9.79
CA ILE A 185 6.04 0.72 -9.81
C ILE A 185 5.59 1.76 -10.83
N LYS A 186 6.13 3.00 -10.80
CA LYS A 186 5.81 4.06 -11.77
C LYS A 186 6.07 3.64 -13.22
N GLU A 187 7.12 2.86 -13.44
CA GLU A 187 7.49 2.35 -14.76
C GLU A 187 6.70 1.09 -15.19
N GLY A 188 5.76 0.61 -14.37
CA GLY A 188 4.97 -0.59 -14.65
C GLY A 188 5.76 -1.90 -14.62
N LYS A 189 6.93 -1.93 -13.98
CA LYS A 189 7.77 -3.13 -13.78
C LYS A 189 7.27 -3.98 -12.61
N VAL A 190 5.98 -4.24 -12.60
CA VAL A 190 5.26 -4.96 -11.54
C VAL A 190 4.45 -6.09 -12.14
N GLU A 191 4.56 -7.28 -11.58
CA GLU A 191 3.73 -8.43 -11.88
C GLU A 191 2.96 -8.85 -10.63
N ILE A 192 1.62 -8.90 -10.72
CA ILE A 192 0.77 -9.25 -9.60
C ILE A 192 0.81 -10.76 -9.36
N ASN A 193 1.00 -11.14 -8.11
CA ASN A 193 0.86 -12.50 -7.62
C ASN A 193 -0.44 -12.60 -6.81
N SER A 194 -1.45 -13.27 -7.38
CA SER A 194 -2.77 -13.46 -6.76
C SER A 194 -2.78 -14.47 -5.61
N GLY A 195 -1.65 -15.18 -5.37
CA GLY A 195 -1.59 -16.23 -4.36
C GLY A 195 -2.56 -17.37 -4.68
N SER A 196 -3.39 -17.72 -3.69
CA SER A 196 -4.52 -18.67 -3.85
C SER A 196 -5.86 -17.95 -4.06
N PHE A 197 -5.81 -16.67 -4.41
CA PHE A 197 -6.98 -15.85 -4.67
C PHE A 197 -7.32 -15.92 -6.17
N GLU A 198 -8.06 -16.98 -6.56
CA GLU A 198 -8.70 -17.17 -7.85
C GLU A 198 -10.21 -17.28 -7.67
#